data_0385f05a0e645304b680de0659044380
#
_entry.id   0385f05a0e645304b680de0659044380
#
_cell.length_a   1.000
_cell.length_b   1.000
_cell.length_c   1.000
_cell.angle_alpha   90.00
_cell.angle_beta   90.00
_cell.angle_gamma   90.00
#
_symmetry.space_group_name_H-M   'P 1'
#
loop_
_entity.id
_entity.type
_entity.pdbx_description
1 polymer ?
#
loop_
_entity_poly.entity_id
_entity_poly.type
_entity_poly.pdbx_seq_one_letter_code
_entity_poly.pdbx_strand_id
1 'polypeptide(L)'
;LHLFGYIQSKERYVSSDDLINTLKEYRQRQIPIDMIVQDWNYWPRGQWGRMSMDPKHYPDKKKLADEIHSLHARLMVSIWPNAMNCPQHADFKQKNLLLHSSAIYDAFNPLARKLYWSYAKNEFFDNGFDAWWCDASEPLDADWTHMGDHYGDDSHKRRWELNTKLLSDVLGAERSQLYSLYHAMGIYENQRATSSDKRVVNLTRSSYAGQQRYSTITWNGDTYASWNSFARMIPAGLNFMATGYPYWTVDIGAFFTKKGGQWFRKGDYNKGVADMGYRELYTRMFQYGAFLPVFRSHGTDTPREVWRFGKPGEPFYDSLIQMIHLRYRLLPYIYSLAGKVHTDNYTITRALAFDFASDTQIADLKDEFMFGPAFLVAPVTTPMYYSVDSQPLENVAKTRQVYLPDGANWIDFWTGKKYKGGQRVTMEATIDRIPLLVRQGAIVPMGPVVQYTSEKKDAAWEIRIYPGADSSFTVYEDEGDNYNYEKGACS
;
A
#
# COMPACT_ATOMS: atom_id res chain seq x y z
N LEU A 1 -14.59 -1.07 2.44
CA LEU A 1 -14.55 0.14 1.61
C LEU A 1 -13.39 1.07 2.00
N HIS A 2 -13.15 1.33 3.31
CA HIS A 2 -12.09 2.22 3.83
C HIS A 2 -10.67 1.92 3.33
N LEU A 3 -10.37 0.66 3.02
CA LEU A 3 -9.08 0.24 2.47
C LEU A 3 -8.76 0.90 1.11
N PHE A 4 -9.79 1.24 0.34
CA PHE A 4 -9.64 1.76 -1.03
C PHE A 4 -9.55 3.29 -1.08
N GLY A 5 -9.80 3.98 0.03
CA GLY A 5 -9.49 5.39 0.21
C GLY A 5 -7.99 5.65 0.37
N TYR A 6 -7.63 6.85 0.80
CA TYR A 6 -6.25 7.23 1.06
C TYR A 6 -5.80 6.83 2.47
N ILE A 7 -4.60 6.28 2.57
CA ILE A 7 -3.96 5.85 3.82
C ILE A 7 -2.70 6.69 4.05
N GLN A 8 -2.69 7.42 5.17
CA GLN A 8 -1.52 8.19 5.60
C GLN A 8 -0.70 7.41 6.60
N SER A 9 0.57 7.25 6.32
CA SER A 9 1.56 6.62 7.18
C SER A 9 2.90 7.34 7.09
N LYS A 10 3.70 7.21 8.11
CA LYS A 10 5.14 7.53 8.13
C LYS A 10 5.84 6.70 9.21
N GLU A 11 7.12 6.53 9.12
CA GLU A 11 7.96 6.06 10.20
C GLU A 11 8.50 7.31 10.95
N ARG A 12 7.94 7.67 12.14
CA ARG A 12 6.66 7.23 12.70
C ARG A 12 5.96 8.39 13.40
N TYR A 13 4.68 8.23 13.72
CA TYR A 13 3.98 9.04 14.70
C TYR A 13 4.39 8.57 16.09
N VAL A 14 4.69 9.51 17.00
CA VAL A 14 5.37 9.21 18.27
C VAL A 14 4.46 9.28 19.49
N SER A 15 3.20 9.66 19.31
CA SER A 15 2.19 9.74 20.37
C SER A 15 0.77 9.71 19.83
N SER A 16 -0.21 9.51 20.74
CA SER A 16 -1.64 9.66 20.42
C SER A 16 -1.95 11.02 19.81
N ASP A 17 -1.40 12.08 20.39
CA ASP A 17 -1.64 13.46 19.93
C ASP A 17 -1.08 13.70 18.51
N ASP A 18 0.06 13.11 18.17
CA ASP A 18 0.67 13.24 16.84
C ASP A 18 -0.23 12.62 15.77
N LEU A 19 -0.80 11.43 16.04
CA LEU A 19 -1.79 10.77 15.16
C LEU A 19 -3.06 11.60 15.01
N ILE A 20 -3.66 12.00 16.13
CA ILE A 20 -4.93 12.72 16.17
C ILE A 20 -4.79 14.09 15.50
N ASN A 21 -3.73 14.85 15.81
CA ASN A 21 -3.51 16.17 15.23
C ASN A 21 -3.25 16.08 13.71
N THR A 22 -2.51 15.07 13.24
CA THR A 22 -2.33 14.83 11.82
C THR A 22 -3.67 14.60 11.12
N LEU A 23 -4.54 13.77 11.69
CA LEU A 23 -5.85 13.49 11.11
C LEU A 23 -6.77 14.71 11.14
N LYS A 24 -6.76 15.49 12.24
CA LYS A 24 -7.48 16.77 12.33
C LYS A 24 -7.04 17.76 11.25
N GLU A 25 -5.74 17.83 10.95
CA GLU A 25 -5.19 18.67 9.90
C GLU A 25 -5.70 18.24 8.51
N TYR A 26 -5.79 16.93 8.22
CA TYR A 26 -6.43 16.43 6.98
C TYR A 26 -7.88 16.92 6.87
N ARG A 27 -8.68 16.79 7.92
CA ARG A 27 -10.08 17.25 7.95
C ARG A 27 -10.21 18.76 7.82
N GLN A 28 -9.39 19.52 8.54
CA GLN A 28 -9.38 20.98 8.47
C GLN A 28 -9.04 21.51 7.06
N ARG A 29 -8.12 20.82 6.37
CA ARG A 29 -7.74 21.15 4.99
C ARG A 29 -8.71 20.58 3.95
N GLN A 30 -9.73 19.85 4.38
CA GLN A 30 -10.65 19.15 3.48
C GLN A 30 -9.94 18.19 2.51
N ILE A 31 -8.88 17.53 2.97
CA ILE A 31 -8.16 16.50 2.21
C ILE A 31 -8.74 15.14 2.59
N PRO A 32 -9.28 14.38 1.62
CA PRO A 32 -9.85 13.07 1.90
C PRO A 32 -8.82 12.08 2.46
N ILE A 33 -9.25 11.33 3.49
CA ILE A 33 -8.46 10.28 4.12
C ILE A 33 -9.36 9.29 4.84
N ASP A 34 -9.05 7.99 4.78
CA ASP A 34 -9.80 6.93 5.46
C ASP A 34 -9.02 6.20 6.55
N MET A 35 -7.70 6.22 6.51
CA MET A 35 -6.90 5.47 7.48
C MET A 35 -5.61 6.21 7.84
N ILE A 36 -5.25 6.15 9.12
CA ILE A 36 -3.96 6.56 9.63
C ILE A 36 -3.26 5.37 10.30
N VAL A 37 -1.93 5.34 10.25
CA VAL A 37 -1.16 4.17 10.66
C VAL A 37 -0.24 4.49 11.82
N GLN A 38 -0.33 3.71 12.90
CA GLN A 38 0.68 3.65 13.94
C GLN A 38 1.75 2.63 13.55
N ASP A 39 2.91 3.11 13.24
CA ASP A 39 4.08 2.30 12.91
C ASP A 39 4.79 1.79 14.18
N TRP A 40 5.85 1.01 14.00
CA TRP A 40 6.62 0.32 15.03
C TRP A 40 7.14 1.24 16.18
N ASN A 41 7.76 0.62 17.19
CA ASN A 41 8.41 1.29 18.31
C ASN A 41 7.48 2.20 19.16
N TYR A 42 6.18 1.82 19.21
CA TYR A 42 5.19 2.38 20.14
C TYR A 42 5.25 1.73 21.54
N TRP A 43 6.00 0.66 21.66
CA TRP A 43 6.16 -0.11 22.89
C TRP A 43 7.12 0.54 23.90
N PRO A 44 7.10 0.12 25.18
CA PRO A 44 8.04 0.61 26.19
C PRO A 44 9.50 0.36 25.78
N ARG A 45 10.36 1.33 26.12
CA ARG A 45 11.77 1.31 25.73
C ARG A 45 12.46 -0.01 26.07
N GLY A 46 13.18 -0.58 25.13
CA GLY A 46 13.95 -1.82 25.25
C GLY A 46 13.12 -3.11 25.12
N GLN A 47 11.81 -3.01 24.92
CA GLN A 47 10.90 -4.17 24.77
C GLN A 47 10.47 -4.34 23.33
N TRP A 48 11.40 -4.75 22.49
CA TRP A 48 11.21 -4.87 21.05
C TRP A 48 10.00 -5.75 20.68
N GLY A 49 9.19 -5.27 19.76
CA GLY A 49 8.05 -6.03 19.18
C GLY A 49 6.92 -6.33 20.17
N ARG A 50 6.96 -5.81 21.40
CA ARG A 50 5.90 -6.02 22.38
C ARG A 50 4.60 -5.41 21.88
N MET A 51 3.53 -6.19 21.84
CA MET A 51 2.17 -5.70 21.63
C MET A 51 1.65 -5.07 22.90
N SER A 52 2.13 -3.86 23.20
CA SER A 52 1.66 -2.99 24.28
C SER A 52 2.19 -1.59 24.04
N MET A 53 1.29 -0.61 24.00
CA MET A 53 1.67 0.78 23.82
C MET A 53 2.28 1.37 25.10
N ASP A 54 3.34 2.17 24.95
CA ASP A 54 3.96 2.88 26.06
C ASP A 54 2.97 3.93 26.62
N PRO A 55 2.49 3.79 27.88
CA PRO A 55 1.50 4.69 28.44
C PRO A 55 1.97 6.13 28.56
N LYS A 56 3.29 6.39 28.51
CA LYS A 56 3.85 7.74 28.49
C LYS A 56 3.43 8.51 27.23
N HIS A 57 3.35 7.83 26.10
CA HIS A 57 3.05 8.43 24.79
C HIS A 57 1.64 8.11 24.29
N TYR A 58 1.07 7.01 24.79
CA TYR A 58 -0.26 6.51 24.45
C TYR A 58 -1.02 6.18 25.75
N PRO A 59 -1.43 7.20 26.51
CA PRO A 59 -1.99 7.00 27.86
C PRO A 59 -3.34 6.26 27.84
N ASP A 60 -4.13 6.42 26.77
CA ASP A 60 -5.44 5.78 26.59
C ASP A 60 -5.63 5.40 25.13
N LYS A 61 -5.37 4.14 24.83
CA LYS A 61 -5.48 3.58 23.48
C LYS A 61 -6.92 3.46 22.99
N LYS A 62 -7.89 3.23 23.90
CA LYS A 62 -9.32 3.23 23.58
C LYS A 62 -9.76 4.62 23.14
N LYS A 63 -9.42 5.64 23.91
CA LYS A 63 -9.69 7.02 23.57
C LYS A 63 -9.03 7.44 22.26
N LEU A 64 -7.79 6.99 21.98
CA LEU A 64 -7.11 7.21 20.71
C LEU A 64 -7.94 6.67 19.53
N ALA A 65 -8.38 5.42 19.61
CA ALA A 65 -9.19 4.82 18.56
C ALA A 65 -10.55 5.52 18.41
N ASP A 66 -11.22 5.85 19.52
CA ASP A 66 -12.51 6.55 19.51
C ASP A 66 -12.41 7.96 18.89
N GLU A 67 -11.33 8.71 19.18
CA GLU A 67 -11.12 10.03 18.56
C GLU A 67 -10.84 9.90 17.05
N ILE A 68 -10.07 8.91 16.62
CA ILE A 68 -9.84 8.65 15.19
C ILE A 68 -11.14 8.27 14.50
N HIS A 69 -11.96 7.41 15.11
CA HIS A 69 -13.27 7.04 14.58
C HIS A 69 -14.22 8.22 14.53
N SER A 70 -14.20 9.13 15.52
CA SER A 70 -15.01 10.34 15.52
C SER A 70 -14.67 11.30 14.37
N LEU A 71 -13.46 11.20 13.85
CA LEU A 71 -12.99 11.90 12.65
C LEU A 71 -13.25 11.08 11.37
N HIS A 72 -14.06 10.04 11.43
CA HIS A 72 -14.42 9.16 10.31
C HIS A 72 -13.20 8.53 9.61
N ALA A 73 -12.20 8.09 10.38
CA ALA A 73 -11.05 7.36 9.87
C ALA A 73 -10.87 6.05 10.65
N ARG A 74 -10.00 5.18 10.12
CA ARG A 74 -9.62 3.90 10.71
C ARG A 74 -8.16 3.95 11.18
N LEU A 75 -7.84 3.12 12.17
CA LEU A 75 -6.51 3.02 12.76
C LEU A 75 -5.89 1.65 12.46
N MET A 76 -4.80 1.65 11.68
CA MET A 76 -3.94 0.49 11.48
C MET A 76 -2.76 0.54 12.45
N VAL A 77 -2.31 -0.62 12.93
CA VAL A 77 -1.14 -0.73 13.80
C VAL A 77 -0.14 -1.76 13.27
N SER A 78 1.16 -1.40 13.35
CA SER A 78 2.25 -2.32 13.03
C SER A 78 2.41 -3.36 14.14
N ILE A 79 2.42 -4.64 13.76
CA ILE A 79 2.69 -5.77 14.66
C ILE A 79 3.77 -6.67 14.06
N TRP A 80 4.62 -7.21 14.95
CA TRP A 80 5.81 -7.94 14.56
C TRP A 80 5.73 -9.40 15.03
N PRO A 81 6.27 -10.38 14.28
CA PRO A 81 6.27 -11.76 14.70
C PRO A 81 7.29 -12.07 15.80
N ASN A 82 8.26 -11.18 16.02
CA ASN A 82 9.28 -11.31 17.06
C ASN A 82 9.06 -10.32 18.19
N ALA A 83 9.33 -10.77 19.41
CA ALA A 83 9.30 -9.94 20.60
C ALA A 83 10.48 -10.29 21.50
N MET A 84 11.14 -9.28 22.08
CA MET A 84 12.33 -9.44 22.91
C MET A 84 12.24 -8.62 24.19
N ASN A 85 12.86 -9.13 25.27
CA ASN A 85 12.99 -8.43 26.54
C ASN A 85 11.64 -7.94 27.13
N CYS A 86 10.59 -8.75 26.98
CA CYS A 86 9.25 -8.39 27.43
C CYS A 86 8.48 -9.60 27.96
N PRO A 87 7.40 -9.40 28.74
CA PRO A 87 6.56 -10.48 29.27
C PRO A 87 6.00 -11.39 28.18
N GLN A 88 5.61 -10.86 27.03
CA GLN A 88 5.12 -11.61 25.89
C GLN A 88 6.16 -12.66 25.42
N HIS A 89 7.41 -12.27 25.24
CA HIS A 89 8.49 -13.21 24.87
C HIS A 89 8.68 -14.30 25.93
N ALA A 90 8.68 -13.93 27.21
CA ALA A 90 8.81 -14.89 28.32
C ALA A 90 7.66 -15.91 28.32
N ASP A 91 6.43 -15.48 28.07
CA ASP A 91 5.26 -16.35 27.98
C ASP A 91 5.36 -17.35 26.82
N PHE A 92 5.72 -16.89 25.62
CA PHE A 92 5.98 -17.79 24.47
C PHE A 92 7.10 -18.80 24.76
N LYS A 93 8.20 -18.35 25.38
CA LYS A 93 9.33 -19.20 25.74
C LYS A 93 8.92 -20.26 26.77
N GLN A 94 8.22 -19.87 27.83
CA GLN A 94 7.77 -20.78 28.89
C GLN A 94 6.84 -21.88 28.34
N LYS A 95 6.02 -21.53 27.34
CA LYS A 95 5.09 -22.47 26.70
C LYS A 95 5.70 -23.26 25.54
N ASN A 96 6.98 -23.07 25.25
CA ASN A 96 7.68 -23.68 24.12
C ASN A 96 6.98 -23.38 22.77
N LEU A 97 6.63 -22.11 22.55
CA LEU A 97 5.90 -21.61 21.39
C LEU A 97 6.72 -20.62 20.53
N LEU A 98 8.05 -20.62 20.69
CA LEU A 98 9.00 -19.91 19.83
C LEU A 98 9.59 -20.86 18.78
N LEU A 99 10.01 -20.32 17.65
CA LEU A 99 10.82 -21.03 16.66
C LEU A 99 12.21 -21.26 17.26
N HIS A 100 12.44 -22.49 17.73
CA HIS A 100 13.69 -22.92 18.33
C HIS A 100 14.26 -21.84 19.28
N SER A 101 15.52 -21.47 19.17
CA SER A 101 16.17 -20.48 20.06
C SER A 101 15.97 -19.02 19.62
N SER A 102 15.01 -18.73 18.72
CA SER A 102 14.76 -17.40 18.19
C SER A 102 13.81 -16.56 19.07
N ALA A 103 13.67 -15.29 18.75
CA ALA A 103 12.67 -14.39 19.34
C ALA A 103 11.32 -14.42 18.59
N ILE A 104 11.21 -15.25 17.56
CA ILE A 104 10.05 -15.35 16.66
C ILE A 104 9.08 -16.40 17.18
N TYR A 105 7.80 -16.10 17.25
CA TYR A 105 6.81 -17.11 17.63
C TYR A 105 6.61 -18.16 16.52
N ASP A 106 6.32 -19.39 16.91
CA ASP A 106 6.08 -20.51 15.96
C ASP A 106 4.70 -20.40 15.31
N ALA A 107 4.62 -19.69 14.17
CA ALA A 107 3.37 -19.53 13.43
C ALA A 107 2.81 -20.86 12.87
N PHE A 108 3.61 -21.94 12.78
CA PHE A 108 3.12 -23.27 12.36
C PHE A 108 2.31 -23.96 13.46
N ASN A 109 2.53 -23.57 14.71
CA ASN A 109 1.82 -24.12 15.86
C ASN A 109 0.48 -23.37 16.10
N PRO A 110 -0.69 -24.05 16.05
CA PRO A 110 -1.98 -23.40 16.28
C PRO A 110 -2.11 -22.73 17.65
N LEU A 111 -1.46 -23.29 18.69
CA LEU A 111 -1.47 -22.70 20.04
C LEU A 111 -0.68 -21.38 20.07
N ALA A 112 0.45 -21.33 19.35
CA ALA A 112 1.24 -20.11 19.23
C ALA A 112 0.47 -19.01 18.48
N ARG A 113 -0.24 -19.36 17.39
CA ARG A 113 -1.11 -18.41 16.67
C ARG A 113 -2.23 -17.86 17.57
N LYS A 114 -2.87 -18.72 18.38
CA LYS A 114 -3.89 -18.30 19.35
C LYS A 114 -3.32 -17.35 20.41
N LEU A 115 -2.14 -17.68 20.94
CA LEU A 115 -1.47 -16.84 21.93
C LEU A 115 -1.07 -15.49 21.31
N TYR A 116 -0.51 -15.48 20.11
CA TYR A 116 -0.18 -14.26 19.37
C TYR A 116 -1.42 -13.36 19.17
N TRP A 117 -2.51 -13.94 18.68
CA TRP A 117 -3.77 -13.23 18.55
C TRP A 117 -4.30 -12.70 19.87
N SER A 118 -4.17 -13.43 20.97
CA SER A 118 -4.65 -12.96 22.29
C SER A 118 -3.97 -11.65 22.71
N TYR A 119 -2.68 -11.49 22.43
CA TYR A 119 -1.97 -10.22 22.67
C TYR A 119 -2.48 -9.10 21.76
N ALA A 120 -2.59 -9.35 20.46
CA ALA A 120 -3.11 -8.37 19.51
C ALA A 120 -4.56 -7.98 19.81
N LYS A 121 -5.39 -8.97 20.19
CA LYS A 121 -6.78 -8.76 20.56
C LYS A 121 -6.91 -7.86 21.78
N ASN A 122 -6.27 -8.25 22.88
CA ASN A 122 -6.41 -7.53 24.16
C ASN A 122 -5.85 -6.12 24.09
N GLU A 123 -4.73 -5.92 23.41
CA GLU A 123 -4.09 -4.59 23.31
C GLU A 123 -4.74 -3.68 22.29
N PHE A 124 -5.12 -4.20 21.11
CA PHE A 124 -5.54 -3.38 19.98
C PHE A 124 -7.00 -3.61 19.57
N PHE A 125 -7.39 -4.85 19.25
CA PHE A 125 -8.71 -5.14 18.69
C PHE A 125 -9.85 -4.72 19.64
N ASP A 126 -9.75 -5.10 20.93
CA ASP A 126 -10.75 -4.76 21.96
C ASP A 126 -10.76 -3.25 22.28
N ASN A 127 -9.71 -2.53 21.91
CA ASN A 127 -9.63 -1.08 22.05
C ASN A 127 -9.99 -0.32 20.76
N GLY A 128 -10.49 -1.00 19.73
CA GLY A 128 -11.05 -0.37 18.54
C GLY A 128 -10.12 -0.23 17.35
N PHE A 129 -8.89 -0.77 17.39
CA PHE A 129 -8.00 -0.77 16.22
C PHE A 129 -8.60 -1.61 15.09
N ASP A 130 -8.34 -1.22 13.83
CA ASP A 130 -9.11 -1.70 12.69
C ASP A 130 -8.33 -2.62 11.75
N ALA A 131 -7.02 -2.48 11.67
CA ALA A 131 -6.21 -3.16 10.67
C ALA A 131 -4.80 -3.45 11.20
N TRP A 132 -4.16 -4.45 10.59
CA TRP A 132 -2.85 -4.95 10.97
C TRP A 132 -1.82 -4.65 9.89
N TRP A 133 -0.67 -4.17 10.32
CA TRP A 133 0.53 -4.11 9.48
C TRP A 133 1.54 -5.14 10.00
N CYS A 134 1.60 -6.29 9.34
CA CYS A 134 2.46 -7.40 9.68
C CYS A 134 3.85 -7.17 9.08
N ASP A 135 4.65 -6.35 9.75
CA ASP A 135 6.01 -6.08 9.34
C ASP A 135 6.95 -7.23 9.76
N ALA A 136 8.11 -7.34 9.12
CA ALA A 136 9.12 -8.38 9.35
C ALA A 136 8.55 -9.83 9.29
N SER A 137 7.51 -10.05 8.51
CA SER A 137 6.79 -11.33 8.40
C SER A 137 7.48 -12.39 7.55
N GLU A 138 8.73 -12.17 7.13
CA GLU A 138 9.59 -13.13 6.40
C GLU A 138 9.95 -14.40 7.19
N PRO A 139 10.25 -14.47 8.49
CA PRO A 139 10.62 -13.45 9.48
C PRO A 139 12.12 -13.11 9.50
N LEU A 140 12.48 -11.93 10.03
CA LEU A 140 13.85 -11.45 10.10
C LEU A 140 14.40 -11.48 11.54
N ASP A 141 15.00 -12.58 11.99
CA ASP A 141 15.62 -12.68 13.31
C ASP A 141 17.13 -12.42 13.26
N ALA A 142 17.85 -13.09 12.36
CA ALA A 142 19.30 -12.97 12.24
C ALA A 142 19.76 -11.54 11.87
N ASP A 143 18.93 -10.81 11.15
CA ASP A 143 19.18 -9.43 10.77
C ASP A 143 19.28 -8.48 11.96
N TRP A 144 18.43 -8.66 12.96
CA TRP A 144 18.37 -7.81 14.14
C TRP A 144 19.39 -8.17 15.22
N THR A 145 19.80 -9.42 15.28
CA THR A 145 20.81 -9.90 16.23
C THR A 145 22.23 -9.52 15.82
N HIS A 146 22.47 -9.27 14.53
CA HIS A 146 23.79 -9.00 13.96
C HIS A 146 23.90 -7.66 13.22
N MET A 147 23.02 -6.70 13.47
CA MET A 147 23.00 -5.41 12.76
C MET A 147 24.30 -4.60 12.85
N GLY A 148 25.11 -4.77 13.91
CA GLY A 148 26.38 -4.06 14.07
C GLY A 148 27.50 -4.52 13.12
N ASP A 149 27.41 -5.72 12.54
CA ASP A 149 28.51 -6.38 11.85
C ASP A 149 28.44 -6.27 10.32
N HIS A 150 27.40 -5.62 9.76
CA HIS A 150 27.04 -5.76 8.34
C HIS A 150 26.96 -4.42 7.60
N TYR A 151 28.00 -3.63 7.67
CA TYR A 151 28.15 -2.42 6.86
C TYR A 151 29.18 -2.67 5.76
N GLY A 152 28.75 -2.80 4.49
CA GLY A 152 29.62 -2.99 3.33
C GLY A 152 28.85 -3.54 2.13
N ASP A 153 29.51 -3.63 0.98
CA ASP A 153 28.87 -4.02 -0.29
C ASP A 153 28.31 -5.46 -0.30
N ASP A 154 28.92 -6.36 0.49
CA ASP A 154 28.46 -7.76 0.62
C ASP A 154 27.42 -7.98 1.73
N SER A 155 27.07 -6.95 2.48
CA SER A 155 26.18 -7.09 3.65
C SER A 155 24.79 -7.59 3.29
N HIS A 156 24.23 -7.22 2.11
CA HIS A 156 22.93 -7.70 1.67
C HIS A 156 22.93 -9.21 1.37
N LYS A 157 24.00 -9.74 0.75
CA LYS A 157 24.15 -11.16 0.46
C LYS A 157 24.26 -11.95 1.77
N ARG A 158 25.10 -11.50 2.69
CA ARG A 158 25.28 -12.14 4.01
C ARG A 158 24.00 -12.11 4.83
N ARG A 159 23.28 -10.98 4.85
CA ARG A 159 21.99 -10.85 5.50
C ARG A 159 20.97 -11.85 4.94
N TRP A 160 20.90 -11.97 3.63
CA TRP A 160 20.02 -12.93 2.97
C TRP A 160 20.40 -14.36 3.29
N GLU A 161 21.68 -14.70 3.24
CA GLU A 161 22.21 -16.03 3.58
C GLU A 161 21.90 -16.40 5.04
N LEU A 162 22.11 -15.47 5.99
CA LEU A 162 21.81 -15.70 7.40
C LEU A 162 20.31 -15.96 7.65
N ASN A 163 19.43 -15.16 7.08
CA ASN A 163 17.99 -15.36 7.25
C ASN A 163 17.52 -16.65 6.56
N THR A 164 17.97 -16.91 5.35
CA THR A 164 17.63 -18.15 4.63
C THR A 164 18.13 -19.39 5.38
N LYS A 165 19.36 -19.34 5.87
CA LYS A 165 19.94 -20.42 6.65
C LYS A 165 19.17 -20.66 7.96
N LEU A 166 18.90 -19.60 8.73
CA LEU A 166 18.12 -19.70 9.96
C LEU A 166 16.77 -20.37 9.70
N LEU A 167 16.02 -19.91 8.73
CA LEU A 167 14.70 -20.45 8.41
C LEU A 167 14.79 -21.90 7.91
N SER A 168 15.78 -22.22 7.07
CA SER A 168 15.96 -23.57 6.56
C SER A 168 16.44 -24.54 7.64
N ASP A 169 17.31 -24.14 8.54
CA ASP A 169 17.81 -24.97 9.64
C ASP A 169 16.71 -25.29 10.66
N VAL A 170 15.79 -24.34 10.89
CA VAL A 170 14.71 -24.50 11.89
C VAL A 170 13.46 -25.17 11.29
N LEU A 171 13.11 -24.85 10.05
CA LEU A 171 11.83 -25.22 9.43
C LEU A 171 11.97 -26.31 8.36
N GLY A 172 13.21 -26.58 7.91
CA GLY A 172 13.46 -27.31 6.66
C GLY A 172 13.30 -26.40 5.43
N ALA A 173 14.03 -26.71 4.37
CA ALA A 173 14.04 -25.90 3.15
C ALA A 173 12.65 -25.72 2.52
N GLU A 174 11.82 -26.78 2.57
CA GLU A 174 10.46 -26.80 2.02
C GLU A 174 9.48 -25.90 2.77
N ARG A 175 9.73 -25.56 4.04
CA ARG A 175 8.86 -24.73 4.88
C ARG A 175 9.39 -23.32 5.11
N SER A 176 10.64 -23.05 4.79
CA SER A 176 11.32 -21.78 5.10
C SER A 176 10.59 -20.56 4.56
N GLN A 177 9.87 -20.68 3.44
CA GLN A 177 9.13 -19.59 2.81
C GLN A 177 7.65 -19.51 3.23
N LEU A 178 7.15 -20.48 4.04
CA LEU A 178 5.74 -20.56 4.40
C LEU A 178 5.37 -19.73 5.65
N TYR A 179 6.32 -19.13 6.33
CA TYR A 179 6.07 -18.46 7.59
C TYR A 179 5.00 -17.38 7.49
N SER A 180 5.11 -16.49 6.50
CA SER A 180 4.15 -15.39 6.31
C SER A 180 2.72 -15.87 6.04
N LEU A 181 2.57 -17.01 5.34
CA LEU A 181 1.28 -17.64 5.10
C LEU A 181 0.61 -18.04 6.42
N TYR A 182 1.35 -18.75 7.30
CA TYR A 182 0.82 -19.20 8.60
C TYR A 182 0.62 -18.05 9.58
N HIS A 183 1.46 -17.03 9.52
CA HIS A 183 1.28 -15.80 10.30
C HIS A 183 -0.03 -15.07 9.90
N ALA A 184 -0.24 -14.83 8.62
CA ALA A 184 -1.47 -14.21 8.10
C ALA A 184 -2.72 -15.07 8.40
N MET A 185 -2.61 -16.41 8.23
CA MET A 185 -3.66 -17.35 8.60
C MET A 185 -4.04 -17.18 10.07
N GLY A 186 -3.04 -17.13 10.96
CA GLY A 186 -3.29 -17.01 12.40
C GLY A 186 -4.07 -15.76 12.78
N ILE A 187 -3.74 -14.63 12.20
CA ILE A 187 -4.47 -13.37 12.43
C ILE A 187 -5.88 -13.47 11.85
N TYR A 188 -6.01 -13.88 10.58
CA TYR A 188 -7.30 -13.98 9.91
C TYR A 188 -8.28 -14.89 10.61
N GLU A 189 -7.90 -16.15 10.86
CA GLU A 189 -8.78 -17.16 11.45
C GLU A 189 -9.20 -16.78 12.88
N ASN A 190 -8.27 -16.29 13.69
CA ASN A 190 -8.59 -15.93 15.07
C ASN A 190 -9.41 -14.64 15.17
N GLN A 191 -9.19 -13.63 14.30
CA GLN A 191 -10.06 -12.45 14.24
C GLN A 191 -11.45 -12.84 13.78
N ARG A 192 -11.59 -13.65 12.73
CA ARG A 192 -12.88 -14.18 12.25
C ARG A 192 -13.65 -14.92 13.34
N ALA A 193 -12.94 -15.74 14.13
CA ALA A 193 -13.53 -16.45 15.28
C ALA A 193 -13.94 -15.49 16.42
N THR A 194 -13.34 -14.31 16.50
CA THR A 194 -13.65 -13.29 17.50
C THR A 194 -14.86 -12.46 17.11
N SER A 195 -14.97 -12.04 15.84
CA SER A 195 -16.07 -11.19 15.34
C SER A 195 -16.26 -11.35 13.83
N SER A 196 -17.52 -11.30 13.38
CA SER A 196 -17.92 -11.18 11.97
C SER A 196 -18.22 -9.75 11.53
N ASP A 197 -18.18 -8.79 12.46
CA ASP A 197 -18.65 -7.40 12.22
C ASP A 197 -17.54 -6.51 11.65
N LYS A 198 -16.28 -6.99 11.69
CA LYS A 198 -15.12 -6.25 11.19
C LYS A 198 -14.29 -7.14 10.28
N ARG A 199 -14.14 -6.73 9.01
CA ARG A 199 -13.27 -7.42 8.05
C ARG A 199 -11.81 -7.35 8.48
N VAL A 200 -11.11 -8.46 8.29
CA VAL A 200 -9.66 -8.51 8.49
C VAL A 200 -8.97 -7.73 7.38
N VAL A 201 -7.98 -6.92 7.75
CA VAL A 201 -7.07 -6.24 6.83
C VAL A 201 -5.65 -6.50 7.31
N ASN A 202 -4.87 -7.23 6.52
CA ASN A 202 -3.48 -7.59 6.81
C ASN A 202 -2.56 -6.99 5.74
N LEU A 203 -1.90 -5.89 6.05
CA LEU A 203 -0.78 -5.41 5.25
C LEU A 203 0.48 -6.18 5.67
N THR A 204 1.11 -6.92 4.76
CA THR A 204 2.21 -7.84 5.08
C THR A 204 3.42 -7.62 4.17
N ARG A 205 4.65 -7.66 4.73
CA ARG A 205 5.88 -7.47 3.94
C ARG A 205 6.26 -8.70 3.13
N SER A 206 5.79 -9.86 3.51
CA SER A 206 6.13 -11.12 2.86
C SER A 206 4.88 -11.89 2.48
N SER A 207 4.97 -12.67 1.41
CA SER A 207 3.85 -13.42 0.86
C SER A 207 4.28 -14.77 0.30
N TYR A 208 3.34 -15.71 0.33
CA TYR A 208 3.47 -17.02 -0.29
C TYR A 208 2.18 -17.41 -1.01
N ALA A 209 2.27 -18.27 -2.03
CA ALA A 209 1.11 -18.69 -2.81
C ALA A 209 -0.05 -19.20 -1.92
N GLY A 210 -1.25 -18.67 -2.14
CA GLY A 210 -2.44 -18.98 -1.35
C GLY A 210 -2.68 -18.05 -0.15
N GLN A 211 -1.75 -17.17 0.20
CA GLN A 211 -1.91 -16.24 1.34
C GLN A 211 -2.97 -15.18 1.09
N GLN A 212 -3.29 -14.85 -0.16
CA GLN A 212 -4.36 -13.90 -0.52
C GLN A 212 -5.73 -14.24 0.09
N ARG A 213 -6.00 -15.51 0.41
CA ARG A 213 -7.23 -15.95 1.11
C ARG A 213 -7.38 -15.38 2.53
N TYR A 214 -6.30 -14.90 3.11
CA TYR A 214 -6.27 -14.36 4.48
C TYR A 214 -6.31 -12.84 4.53
N SER A 215 -6.98 -12.22 3.56
CA SER A 215 -7.18 -10.76 3.44
C SER A 215 -5.88 -9.97 3.46
N THR A 216 -4.87 -10.48 2.75
CA THR A 216 -3.55 -9.87 2.72
C THR A 216 -3.37 -8.88 1.59
N ILE A 217 -2.67 -7.80 1.92
CA ILE A 217 -2.12 -6.80 1.01
C ILE A 217 -0.61 -6.89 1.14
N THR A 218 0.13 -6.81 0.05
CA THR A 218 1.60 -6.80 0.13
C THR A 218 2.15 -5.49 -0.41
N TRP A 219 3.25 -5.01 0.18
CA TRP A 219 4.00 -3.87 -0.34
C TRP A 219 5.44 -4.26 -0.67
N ASN A 220 6.12 -3.40 -1.36
CA ASN A 220 7.46 -3.63 -1.91
C ASN A 220 8.62 -3.52 -0.89
N GLY A 221 8.32 -3.41 0.41
CA GLY A 221 9.34 -3.28 1.46
C GLY A 221 10.04 -1.92 1.47
N ASP A 222 11.19 -1.86 2.15
CA ASP A 222 11.96 -0.65 2.42
C ASP A 222 12.79 -0.23 1.18
N THR A 223 12.16 0.42 0.23
CA THR A 223 12.81 0.93 -0.97
C THR A 223 13.46 2.30 -0.74
N TYR A 224 14.28 2.75 -1.68
CA TYR A 224 14.92 4.05 -1.62
C TYR A 224 14.45 4.99 -2.73
N ALA A 225 14.41 6.29 -2.43
CA ALA A 225 13.91 7.32 -3.31
C ALA A 225 14.91 7.62 -4.44
N SER A 226 14.64 7.06 -5.61
CA SER A 226 15.29 7.38 -6.87
C SER A 226 14.35 7.07 -8.04
N TRP A 227 14.55 7.71 -9.17
CA TRP A 227 13.78 7.43 -10.38
C TRP A 227 13.94 5.99 -10.87
N ASN A 228 15.15 5.43 -10.76
CA ASN A 228 15.41 4.04 -11.12
C ASN A 228 14.66 3.05 -10.19
N SER A 229 14.63 3.32 -8.89
CA SER A 229 13.85 2.51 -7.95
C SER A 229 12.36 2.57 -8.29
N PHE A 230 11.82 3.77 -8.55
CA PHE A 230 10.43 3.95 -8.95
C PHE A 230 10.09 3.21 -10.25
N ALA A 231 10.91 3.35 -11.30
CA ALA A 231 10.68 2.67 -12.57
C ALA A 231 10.61 1.13 -12.41
N ARG A 232 11.37 0.57 -11.47
CA ARG A 232 11.37 -0.88 -11.18
C ARG A 232 10.17 -1.35 -10.35
N MET A 233 9.55 -0.48 -9.57
CA MET A 233 8.37 -0.82 -8.75
C MET A 233 7.18 -1.21 -9.61
N ILE A 234 7.03 -0.61 -10.79
CA ILE A 234 5.90 -0.87 -11.68
C ILE A 234 5.91 -2.33 -12.17
N PRO A 235 6.95 -2.81 -12.89
CA PRO A 235 6.97 -4.21 -13.32
C PRO A 235 7.03 -5.21 -12.16
N ALA A 236 7.64 -4.85 -11.02
CA ALA A 236 7.65 -5.70 -9.84
C ALA A 236 6.23 -5.93 -9.30
N GLY A 237 5.43 -4.86 -9.19
CA GLY A 237 4.02 -4.96 -8.78
C GLY A 237 3.17 -5.72 -9.79
N LEU A 238 3.35 -5.47 -11.09
CA LEU A 238 2.62 -6.20 -12.15
C LEU A 238 2.92 -7.69 -12.12
N ASN A 239 4.20 -8.08 -11.99
CA ASN A 239 4.60 -9.48 -11.88
C ASN A 239 4.07 -10.13 -10.59
N PHE A 240 4.08 -9.40 -9.47
CA PHE A 240 3.52 -9.89 -8.22
C PHE A 240 2.02 -10.16 -8.35
N MET A 241 1.26 -9.19 -8.87
CA MET A 241 -0.19 -9.33 -9.06
C MET A 241 -0.55 -10.41 -10.10
N ALA A 242 0.32 -10.66 -11.09
CA ALA A 242 0.15 -11.74 -12.06
C ALA A 242 0.20 -13.14 -11.43
N THR A 243 0.74 -13.28 -10.21
CA THR A 243 0.73 -14.56 -9.47
C THR A 243 -0.59 -14.86 -8.75
N GLY A 244 -1.62 -14.03 -8.95
CA GLY A 244 -2.94 -14.17 -8.31
C GLY A 244 -3.07 -13.40 -7.00
N TYR A 245 -2.18 -12.45 -6.72
CA TYR A 245 -2.30 -11.52 -5.60
C TYR A 245 -2.99 -10.23 -6.05
N PRO A 246 -4.27 -9.99 -5.67
CA PRO A 246 -5.03 -8.87 -6.20
C PRO A 246 -4.70 -7.54 -5.54
N TYR A 247 -4.11 -7.55 -4.33
CA TYR A 247 -3.90 -6.35 -3.51
C TYR A 247 -2.42 -6.07 -3.29
N TRP A 248 -1.97 -4.98 -3.90
CA TRP A 248 -0.60 -4.48 -3.87
C TRP A 248 -0.57 -3.00 -3.54
N THR A 249 0.47 -2.59 -2.86
CA THR A 249 0.80 -1.18 -2.66
C THR A 249 2.31 -0.97 -2.67
N VAL A 250 2.73 0.28 -2.62
CA VAL A 250 4.13 0.68 -2.45
C VAL A 250 4.23 1.73 -1.35
N ASP A 251 5.42 1.94 -0.82
CA ASP A 251 5.69 3.13 -0.03
C ASP A 251 5.79 4.34 -0.97
N ILE A 252 4.69 5.10 -1.12
CA ILE A 252 4.69 6.29 -1.97
C ILE A 252 5.67 7.30 -1.38
N GLY A 253 6.64 7.72 -2.21
CA GLY A 253 7.77 8.54 -1.81
C GLY A 253 9.01 7.75 -1.44
N ALA A 254 8.97 6.42 -1.53
CA ALA A 254 9.94 5.43 -1.08
C ALA A 254 10.21 5.50 0.44
N PHE A 255 10.69 4.41 1.05
CA PHE A 255 10.92 4.39 2.49
C PHE A 255 12.09 5.29 2.88
N PHE A 256 13.29 5.09 2.29
CA PHE A 256 14.46 5.92 2.54
C PHE A 256 14.60 7.03 1.49
N THR A 257 14.62 8.30 1.92
CA THR A 257 14.91 9.42 1.00
C THR A 257 16.38 9.77 0.93
N LYS A 258 17.13 9.49 2.01
CA LYS A 258 18.52 9.88 2.18
C LYS A 258 19.48 8.75 1.85
N LYS A 259 20.66 9.15 1.41
CA LYS A 259 21.82 8.27 1.39
C LYS A 259 22.35 8.10 2.82
N GLY A 260 22.64 6.86 3.21
CA GLY A 260 23.20 6.52 4.51
C GLY A 260 24.36 5.54 4.39
N GLY A 261 24.96 5.20 5.53
CA GLY A 261 26.07 4.23 5.58
C GLY A 261 25.66 2.77 5.33
N GLN A 262 24.35 2.46 5.46
CA GLN A 262 23.83 1.11 5.25
C GLN A 262 23.58 0.86 3.76
N TRP A 263 23.87 -0.35 3.27
CA TRP A 263 23.80 -0.72 1.86
C TRP A 263 22.41 -0.46 1.21
N PHE A 264 21.34 -0.49 1.98
CA PHE A 264 19.97 -0.25 1.52
C PHE A 264 19.55 1.22 1.55
N ARG A 265 20.31 2.11 2.24
CA ARG A 265 20.05 3.56 2.28
C ARG A 265 20.70 4.25 1.08
N LYS A 266 20.10 4.12 -0.10
CA LYS A 266 20.60 4.66 -1.38
C LYS A 266 19.69 5.77 -1.96
N GLY A 267 18.95 6.48 -1.10
CA GLY A 267 18.10 7.58 -1.55
C GLY A 267 18.91 8.76 -2.07
N ASP A 268 18.43 9.38 -3.12
CA ASP A 268 19.13 10.49 -3.82
C ASP A 268 18.85 11.86 -3.17
N TYR A 269 17.89 11.95 -2.22
CA TYR A 269 17.32 13.22 -1.75
C TYR A 269 17.61 13.51 -0.27
N ASN A 270 18.82 13.92 0.04
CA ASN A 270 19.25 14.19 1.42
C ASN A 270 18.46 15.33 2.11
N LYS A 271 17.86 16.24 1.35
CA LYS A 271 17.04 17.34 1.87
C LYS A 271 15.54 16.98 2.02
N GLY A 272 15.14 15.76 1.62
CA GLY A 272 13.74 15.30 1.70
C GLY A 272 12.78 16.28 1.01
N VAL A 273 11.67 16.63 1.66
CA VAL A 273 10.66 17.55 1.11
C VAL A 273 11.15 18.97 0.82
N ALA A 274 12.32 19.35 1.28
CA ALA A 274 12.94 20.62 0.90
C ALA A 274 13.57 20.57 -0.51
N ASP A 275 13.75 19.37 -1.08
CA ASP A 275 14.26 19.19 -2.44
C ASP A 275 13.10 19.15 -3.44
N MET A 276 13.11 20.04 -4.44
CA MET A 276 12.07 20.10 -5.48
C MET A 276 12.10 18.84 -6.36
N GLY A 277 13.27 18.21 -6.56
CA GLY A 277 13.40 16.94 -7.27
C GLY A 277 12.70 15.79 -6.50
N TYR A 278 12.78 15.79 -5.17
CA TYR A 278 12.02 14.83 -4.35
C TYR A 278 10.51 15.09 -4.41
N ARG A 279 10.10 16.37 -4.40
CA ARG A 279 8.67 16.68 -4.56
C ARG A 279 8.13 16.20 -5.90
N GLU A 280 8.90 16.33 -6.97
CA GLU A 280 8.53 15.78 -8.29
C GLU A 280 8.43 14.26 -8.26
N LEU A 281 9.46 13.54 -7.77
CA LEU A 281 9.44 12.10 -7.64
C LEU A 281 8.24 11.61 -6.80
N TYR A 282 8.03 12.23 -5.64
CA TYR A 282 6.90 11.90 -4.77
C TYR A 282 5.56 12.08 -5.50
N THR A 283 5.38 13.21 -6.19
CA THR A 283 4.15 13.50 -6.94
C THR A 283 3.91 12.45 -8.03
N ARG A 284 4.95 12.04 -8.77
CA ARG A 284 4.81 10.99 -9.79
C ARG A 284 4.52 9.61 -9.20
N MET A 285 5.14 9.27 -8.07
CA MET A 285 4.79 8.06 -7.33
C MET A 285 3.36 8.11 -6.77
N PHE A 286 2.90 9.28 -6.34
CA PHE A 286 1.55 9.49 -5.85
C PHE A 286 0.49 9.33 -6.95
N GLN A 287 0.76 9.87 -8.15
CA GLN A 287 -0.05 9.67 -9.35
C GLN A 287 -0.17 8.18 -9.71
N TYR A 288 0.94 7.44 -9.68
CA TYR A 288 0.96 5.98 -9.84
C TYR A 288 0.15 5.29 -8.75
N GLY A 289 0.35 5.67 -7.50
CA GLY A 289 -0.33 5.08 -6.33
C GLY A 289 -1.85 5.21 -6.37
N ALA A 290 -2.38 6.30 -6.97
CA ALA A 290 -3.83 6.48 -7.15
C ALA A 290 -4.47 5.38 -8.02
N PHE A 291 -3.68 4.69 -8.86
CA PHE A 291 -4.09 3.57 -9.71
C PHE A 291 -3.52 2.22 -9.23
N LEU A 292 -3.19 2.12 -7.95
CA LEU A 292 -2.93 0.84 -7.29
C LEU A 292 -4.18 0.36 -6.52
N PRO A 293 -4.30 -0.95 -6.25
CA PRO A 293 -5.40 -1.45 -5.42
C PRO A 293 -5.49 -0.75 -4.07
N VAL A 294 -4.36 -0.49 -3.42
CA VAL A 294 -4.29 0.24 -2.14
C VAL A 294 -3.43 1.48 -2.29
N PHE A 295 -3.94 2.63 -1.85
CA PHE A 295 -3.35 3.94 -2.01
C PHE A 295 -2.76 4.45 -0.70
N ARG A 296 -1.45 4.23 -0.47
CA ARG A 296 -0.78 4.45 0.81
C ARG A 296 0.51 5.25 0.66
N SER A 297 0.64 6.36 1.39
CA SER A 297 1.90 7.07 1.56
C SER A 297 2.63 6.57 2.80
N HIS A 298 3.92 6.29 2.69
CA HIS A 298 4.77 5.85 3.81
C HIS A 298 6.25 6.12 3.56
N GLY A 299 7.01 6.25 4.64
CA GLY A 299 8.48 6.28 4.64
C GLY A 299 9.07 7.02 5.83
N THR A 300 10.42 6.99 5.92
CA THR A 300 11.22 7.68 6.93
C THR A 300 11.96 8.89 6.35
N ASP A 301 12.85 9.48 7.12
CA ASP A 301 13.77 10.58 6.80
C ASP A 301 13.10 11.95 6.56
N THR A 302 11.86 12.01 6.09
CA THR A 302 11.14 13.25 5.79
C THR A 302 9.62 13.03 5.93
N PRO A 303 8.83 14.04 6.31
CA PRO A 303 7.39 13.91 6.45
C PRO A 303 6.70 13.61 5.10
N ARG A 304 5.54 12.91 5.17
CA ARG A 304 4.78 12.44 4.00
C ARG A 304 3.40 13.09 3.89
N GLU A 305 3.00 13.92 4.83
CA GLU A 305 1.70 14.58 4.79
C GLU A 305 1.62 15.54 3.59
N VAL A 306 0.48 15.58 2.91
CA VAL A 306 0.29 16.28 1.63
C VAL A 306 0.72 17.76 1.67
N TRP A 307 0.44 18.46 2.77
CA TRP A 307 0.81 19.88 2.94
C TRP A 307 2.31 20.13 3.11
N ARG A 308 3.12 19.08 3.23
CA ARG A 308 4.58 19.20 3.23
C ARG A 308 5.17 19.42 1.84
N PHE A 309 4.39 19.11 0.81
CA PHE A 309 4.79 19.24 -0.60
C PHE A 309 4.37 20.56 -1.23
N GLY A 310 3.71 21.44 -0.47
CA GLY A 310 3.28 22.75 -0.91
C GLY A 310 2.02 23.23 -0.22
N LYS A 311 1.40 24.27 -0.77
CA LYS A 311 0.14 24.85 -0.33
C LYS A 311 -0.81 25.02 -1.53
N PRO A 312 -2.11 25.29 -1.30
CA PRO A 312 -3.06 25.55 -2.37
C PRO A 312 -2.54 26.58 -3.40
N GLY A 313 -2.63 26.27 -4.68
CA GLY A 313 -2.09 27.04 -5.80
C GLY A 313 -0.65 26.70 -6.19
N GLU A 314 0.04 25.83 -5.46
CA GLU A 314 1.37 25.34 -5.83
C GLU A 314 1.26 23.99 -6.60
N PRO A 315 2.01 23.81 -7.70
CA PRO A 315 1.78 22.72 -8.66
C PRO A 315 1.85 21.31 -8.05
N PHE A 316 2.80 21.05 -7.14
CA PHE A 316 2.92 19.73 -6.51
C PHE A 316 1.75 19.45 -5.57
N TYR A 317 1.40 20.41 -4.71
CA TYR A 317 0.26 20.29 -3.80
C TYR A 317 -1.05 20.05 -4.56
N ASP A 318 -1.32 20.88 -5.56
CA ASP A 318 -2.56 20.80 -6.33
C ASP A 318 -2.67 19.47 -7.09
N SER A 319 -1.55 18.95 -7.60
CA SER A 319 -1.50 17.62 -8.22
C SER A 319 -1.84 16.51 -7.23
N LEU A 320 -1.31 16.56 -6.00
CA LEU A 320 -1.62 15.55 -4.97
C LEU A 320 -3.11 15.58 -4.61
N ILE A 321 -3.69 16.77 -4.43
CA ILE A 321 -5.12 16.95 -4.13
C ILE A 321 -5.99 16.43 -5.27
N GLN A 322 -5.64 16.74 -6.51
CA GLN A 322 -6.35 16.25 -7.69
C GLN A 322 -6.36 14.71 -7.75
N MET A 323 -5.24 14.07 -7.45
CA MET A 323 -5.16 12.61 -7.45
C MET A 323 -5.97 11.97 -6.32
N ILE A 324 -5.97 12.56 -5.13
CA ILE A 324 -6.84 12.09 -4.04
C ILE A 324 -8.31 12.23 -4.44
N HIS A 325 -8.72 13.38 -4.95
CA HIS A 325 -10.09 13.59 -5.40
C HIS A 325 -10.48 12.61 -6.51
N LEU A 326 -9.61 12.39 -7.49
CA LEU A 326 -9.87 11.40 -8.54
C LEU A 326 -10.02 9.99 -7.96
N ARG A 327 -9.16 9.60 -7.03
CA ARG A 327 -9.25 8.31 -6.33
C ARG A 327 -10.60 8.12 -5.64
N TYR A 328 -11.07 9.14 -4.91
CA TYR A 328 -12.36 9.07 -4.23
C TYR A 328 -13.53 9.05 -5.20
N ARG A 329 -13.45 9.77 -6.30
CA ARG A 329 -14.47 9.70 -7.35
C ARG A 329 -14.51 8.32 -8.02
N LEU A 330 -13.40 7.63 -8.13
CA LEU A 330 -13.31 6.28 -8.70
C LEU A 330 -13.70 5.18 -7.71
N LEU A 331 -14.06 5.46 -6.46
CA LEU A 331 -14.40 4.42 -5.47
C LEU A 331 -15.51 3.47 -5.92
N PRO A 332 -16.62 3.88 -6.55
CA PRO A 332 -17.61 2.94 -7.05
C PRO A 332 -17.03 1.96 -8.07
N TYR A 333 -16.17 2.44 -8.97
CA TYR A 333 -15.46 1.60 -9.93
C TYR A 333 -14.48 0.64 -9.22
N ILE A 334 -13.65 1.15 -8.32
CA ILE A 334 -12.63 0.37 -7.59
C ILE A 334 -13.26 -0.68 -6.70
N TYR A 335 -14.34 -0.35 -5.99
CA TYR A 335 -15.02 -1.29 -5.11
C TYR A 335 -15.72 -2.39 -5.89
N SER A 336 -16.29 -2.08 -7.05
CA SER A 336 -16.84 -3.08 -7.96
C SER A 336 -15.76 -4.02 -8.50
N LEU A 337 -14.55 -3.50 -8.79
CA LEU A 337 -13.42 -4.37 -9.14
C LEU A 337 -12.98 -5.27 -7.97
N ALA A 338 -13.06 -4.78 -6.74
CA ALA A 338 -12.80 -5.61 -5.56
C ALA A 338 -13.89 -6.69 -5.37
N GLY A 339 -15.14 -6.39 -5.65
CA GLY A 339 -16.20 -7.39 -5.77
C GLY A 339 -15.85 -8.46 -6.81
N LYS A 340 -15.41 -8.05 -7.99
CA LYS A 340 -14.96 -8.94 -9.06
C LYS A 340 -13.73 -9.78 -8.70
N VAL A 341 -12.82 -9.27 -7.86
CA VAL A 341 -11.74 -10.09 -7.29
C VAL A 341 -12.30 -11.26 -6.51
N HIS A 342 -13.36 -11.03 -5.71
CA HIS A 342 -13.98 -12.07 -4.92
C HIS A 342 -14.78 -13.07 -5.77
N THR A 343 -15.58 -12.60 -6.72
CA THR A 343 -16.48 -13.45 -7.53
C THR A 343 -15.78 -14.17 -8.67
N ASP A 344 -14.83 -13.49 -9.34
CA ASP A 344 -14.25 -13.93 -10.61
C ASP A 344 -12.74 -14.16 -10.54
N ASN A 345 -12.10 -14.06 -9.37
CA ASN A 345 -10.65 -14.10 -9.21
C ASN A 345 -9.93 -13.04 -10.08
N TYR A 346 -10.53 -11.88 -10.23
CA TYR A 346 -10.01 -10.80 -11.07
C TYR A 346 -8.77 -10.14 -10.43
N THR A 347 -7.93 -9.51 -11.23
CA THR A 347 -6.79 -8.70 -10.78
C THR A 347 -7.03 -7.24 -11.16
N ILE A 348 -7.03 -6.33 -10.19
CA ILE A 348 -7.40 -4.91 -10.39
C ILE A 348 -6.37 -4.18 -11.26
N THR A 349 -5.09 -4.28 -10.92
CA THR A 349 -3.97 -3.75 -11.71
C THR A 349 -3.35 -4.88 -12.51
N ARG A 350 -3.32 -4.75 -13.83
CA ARG A 350 -3.05 -5.86 -14.75
C ARG A 350 -1.93 -5.52 -15.72
N ALA A 351 -0.99 -6.44 -15.90
CA ALA A 351 -0.08 -6.38 -17.03
C ALA A 351 -0.87 -6.41 -18.34
N LEU A 352 -0.41 -5.68 -19.36
CA LEU A 352 -1.11 -5.59 -20.65
C LEU A 352 -1.32 -6.95 -21.32
N ALA A 353 -0.44 -7.90 -21.06
CA ALA A 353 -0.54 -9.27 -21.57
C ALA A 353 -1.83 -10.01 -21.19
N PHE A 354 -2.49 -9.63 -20.08
CA PHE A 354 -3.78 -10.23 -19.70
C PHE A 354 -4.94 -9.85 -20.63
N ASP A 355 -4.87 -8.65 -21.21
CA ASP A 355 -5.98 -8.09 -21.99
C ASP A 355 -5.65 -7.98 -23.46
N PHE A 356 -4.35 -8.04 -23.86
CA PHE A 356 -3.86 -7.82 -25.22
C PHE A 356 -2.79 -8.86 -25.64
N ALA A 357 -2.97 -10.12 -25.28
CA ALA A 357 -1.96 -11.18 -25.47
C ALA A 357 -1.54 -11.40 -26.94
N SER A 358 -2.36 -11.00 -27.91
CA SER A 358 -2.04 -11.09 -29.34
C SER A 358 -1.15 -9.94 -29.85
N ASP A 359 -0.98 -8.88 -29.08
CA ASP A 359 -0.16 -7.74 -29.44
C ASP A 359 1.29 -7.95 -29.03
N THR A 360 2.16 -8.28 -29.96
CA THR A 360 3.58 -8.55 -29.68
C THR A 360 4.39 -7.33 -29.25
N GLN A 361 3.89 -6.12 -29.49
CA GLN A 361 4.57 -4.88 -29.12
C GLN A 361 4.55 -4.61 -27.61
N ILE A 362 3.67 -5.28 -26.85
CA ILE A 362 3.58 -5.10 -25.40
C ILE A 362 4.59 -5.93 -24.60
N ALA A 363 5.28 -6.90 -25.24
CA ALA A 363 6.12 -7.88 -24.55
C ALA A 363 7.21 -7.23 -23.64
N ASP A 364 7.79 -6.12 -24.08
CA ASP A 364 8.85 -5.41 -23.38
C ASP A 364 8.37 -4.12 -22.66
N LEU A 365 7.07 -3.84 -22.66
CA LEU A 365 6.52 -2.69 -21.94
C LEU A 365 6.50 -2.94 -20.43
N LYS A 366 7.20 -2.11 -19.68
CA LYS A 366 7.41 -2.27 -18.23
C LYS A 366 6.70 -1.20 -17.39
N ASP A 367 6.18 -0.16 -18.03
CA ASP A 367 5.73 1.08 -17.40
C ASP A 367 4.34 1.53 -17.86
N GLU A 368 3.56 0.58 -18.40
CA GLU A 368 2.17 0.75 -18.79
C GLU A 368 1.35 -0.45 -18.32
N PHE A 369 0.13 -0.21 -17.84
CA PHE A 369 -0.73 -1.27 -17.32
C PHE A 369 -2.22 -0.91 -17.39
N MET A 370 -3.08 -1.92 -17.31
CA MET A 370 -4.52 -1.71 -17.13
C MET A 370 -4.87 -1.58 -15.66
N PHE A 371 -5.72 -0.62 -15.33
CA PHE A 371 -6.41 -0.50 -14.05
C PHE A 371 -7.89 -0.84 -14.24
N GLY A 372 -8.27 -2.06 -13.90
CA GLY A 372 -9.52 -2.65 -14.31
C GLY A 372 -9.64 -2.76 -15.83
N PRO A 373 -10.85 -2.98 -16.37
CA PRO A 373 -11.06 -3.13 -17.82
C PRO A 373 -11.03 -1.80 -18.58
N ALA A 374 -11.14 -0.65 -17.89
CA ALA A 374 -11.35 0.64 -18.52
C ALA A 374 -10.07 1.44 -18.76
N PHE A 375 -9.15 1.50 -17.82
CA PHE A 375 -8.05 2.47 -17.84
C PHE A 375 -6.73 1.86 -18.27
N LEU A 376 -6.07 2.49 -19.25
CA LEU A 376 -4.64 2.34 -19.52
C LEU A 376 -3.88 3.45 -18.81
N VAL A 377 -2.99 3.07 -17.90
CA VAL A 377 -2.21 3.98 -17.06
C VAL A 377 -0.76 3.94 -17.49
N ALA A 378 -0.16 5.10 -17.71
CA ALA A 378 1.23 5.23 -18.14
C ALA A 378 2.01 6.19 -17.22
N PRO A 379 2.54 5.72 -16.06
CA PRO A 379 3.27 6.55 -15.10
C PRO A 379 4.50 7.23 -15.70
N VAL A 380 4.80 8.45 -15.25
CA VAL A 380 6.03 9.16 -15.61
C VAL A 380 7.16 8.72 -14.70
N THR A 381 8.18 8.09 -15.25
CA THR A 381 9.27 7.43 -14.52
C THR A 381 10.63 8.13 -14.64
N THR A 382 10.63 9.34 -15.18
CA THR A 382 11.84 10.17 -15.34
C THR A 382 11.57 11.60 -14.89
N PRO A 383 12.57 12.33 -14.39
CA PRO A 383 12.39 13.72 -13.98
C PRO A 383 12.14 14.62 -15.18
N MET A 384 11.26 15.60 -15.01
CA MET A 384 10.94 16.57 -16.07
C MET A 384 11.15 18.03 -15.64
N TYR A 385 11.10 18.31 -14.32
CA TYR A 385 11.16 19.67 -13.79
C TYR A 385 12.41 19.93 -12.98
N TYR A 386 12.83 18.96 -12.14
CA TYR A 386 13.96 19.12 -11.23
C TYR A 386 14.78 17.84 -11.13
N SER A 387 16.09 17.99 -11.15
CA SER A 387 17.01 16.95 -10.69
C SER A 387 17.24 17.05 -9.18
N VAL A 388 18.11 16.20 -8.64
CA VAL A 388 18.54 16.23 -7.24
C VAL A 388 19.06 17.60 -6.85
N ASP A 389 18.92 17.97 -5.57
CA ASP A 389 19.29 19.28 -5.03
C ASP A 389 18.52 20.46 -5.64
N SER A 390 17.28 20.20 -6.05
CA SER A 390 16.37 21.24 -6.61
C SER A 390 16.91 21.93 -7.85
N GLN A 391 17.78 21.28 -8.65
CA GLN A 391 18.30 21.87 -9.87
C GLN A 391 17.23 21.85 -10.97
N PRO A 392 16.80 23.00 -11.51
CA PRO A 392 15.82 23.03 -12.59
C PRO A 392 16.32 22.29 -13.83
N LEU A 393 15.42 21.57 -14.49
CA LEU A 393 15.67 20.92 -15.78
C LEU A 393 15.11 21.79 -16.89
N GLU A 394 16.01 22.50 -17.59
CA GLU A 394 15.66 23.30 -18.75
C GLU A 394 15.49 22.42 -19.99
N ASN A 395 14.65 22.84 -20.92
CA ASN A 395 14.43 22.20 -22.21
C ASN A 395 13.98 20.73 -22.18
N VAL A 396 13.44 20.24 -21.07
CA VAL A 396 12.81 18.93 -20.98
C VAL A 396 11.34 19.04 -21.36
N ALA A 397 10.92 18.34 -22.41
CA ALA A 397 9.52 18.29 -22.82
C ALA A 397 8.65 17.62 -21.73
N LYS A 398 7.51 18.25 -21.42
CA LYS A 398 6.55 17.72 -20.44
C LYS A 398 5.58 16.74 -21.12
N THR A 399 6.15 15.77 -21.82
CA THR A 399 5.42 14.76 -22.60
C THR A 399 6.02 13.38 -22.40
N ARG A 400 5.19 12.35 -22.63
CA ARG A 400 5.60 10.96 -22.58
C ARG A 400 5.12 10.21 -23.83
N GLN A 401 5.95 9.32 -24.35
CA GLN A 401 5.53 8.33 -25.34
C GLN A 401 4.75 7.21 -24.66
N VAL A 402 3.53 6.95 -25.14
CA VAL A 402 2.66 5.88 -24.64
C VAL A 402 2.33 4.95 -25.81
N TYR A 403 2.44 3.67 -25.57
CA TYR A 403 1.97 2.66 -26.53
C TYR A 403 0.49 2.36 -26.28
N LEU A 404 -0.31 2.43 -27.31
CA LEU A 404 -1.73 2.08 -27.27
C LEU A 404 -1.90 0.67 -27.80
N PRO A 405 -2.19 -0.33 -26.93
CA PRO A 405 -2.33 -1.71 -27.38
C PRO A 405 -3.32 -1.88 -28.54
N ASP A 406 -2.97 -2.76 -29.49
CA ASP A 406 -3.84 -3.15 -30.59
C ASP A 406 -5.05 -3.95 -30.07
N GLY A 407 -6.12 -4.01 -30.87
CA GLY A 407 -7.38 -4.66 -30.49
C GLY A 407 -8.33 -3.78 -29.66
N ALA A 408 -7.95 -2.54 -29.37
CA ALA A 408 -8.83 -1.54 -28.75
C ALA A 408 -8.58 -0.14 -29.33
N ASN A 409 -9.58 0.73 -29.23
CA ASN A 409 -9.39 2.16 -29.41
C ASN A 409 -9.45 2.87 -28.06
N TRP A 410 -8.86 4.06 -27.98
CA TRP A 410 -8.58 4.73 -26.73
C TRP A 410 -9.07 6.18 -26.74
N ILE A 411 -9.45 6.69 -25.60
CA ILE A 411 -9.85 8.08 -25.38
C ILE A 411 -9.01 8.63 -24.24
N ASP A 412 -8.32 9.73 -24.50
CA ASP A 412 -7.60 10.47 -23.46
C ASP A 412 -8.58 10.93 -22.38
N PHE A 413 -8.34 10.52 -21.15
CA PHE A 413 -9.23 10.83 -20.01
C PHE A 413 -9.35 12.33 -19.74
N TRP A 414 -8.27 13.08 -19.97
CA TRP A 414 -8.20 14.52 -19.66
C TRP A 414 -8.79 15.41 -20.75
N THR A 415 -8.59 15.03 -22.00
CA THR A 415 -8.92 15.88 -23.17
C THR A 415 -10.09 15.36 -24.01
N GLY A 416 -10.46 14.10 -23.85
CA GLY A 416 -11.45 13.43 -24.71
C GLY A 416 -10.94 13.09 -26.12
N LYS A 417 -9.67 13.33 -26.44
CA LYS A 417 -9.10 13.01 -27.74
C LYS A 417 -9.08 11.49 -27.99
N LYS A 418 -9.50 11.09 -29.19
CA LYS A 418 -9.60 9.67 -29.58
C LYS A 418 -8.36 9.24 -30.34
N TYR A 419 -7.94 8.00 -30.10
CA TYR A 419 -6.80 7.35 -30.75
C TYR A 419 -7.16 5.91 -31.16
N LYS A 420 -6.59 5.44 -32.25
CA LYS A 420 -6.59 4.02 -32.60
C LYS A 420 -5.54 3.29 -31.79
N GLY A 421 -5.74 1.98 -31.54
CA GLY A 421 -4.72 1.11 -31.00
C GLY A 421 -3.62 0.77 -32.03
N GLY A 422 -2.63 -0.01 -31.60
CA GLY A 422 -1.51 -0.44 -32.42
C GLY A 422 -0.49 0.64 -32.74
N GLN A 423 -0.39 1.71 -31.94
CA GLN A 423 0.52 2.82 -32.20
C GLN A 423 1.12 3.46 -30.95
N ARG A 424 2.24 4.16 -31.10
CA ARG A 424 2.78 5.06 -30.07
C ARG A 424 2.28 6.48 -30.30
N VAL A 425 1.91 7.13 -29.20
CA VAL A 425 1.46 8.53 -29.20
C VAL A 425 2.25 9.35 -28.19
N THR A 426 2.49 10.62 -28.51
CA THR A 426 3.03 11.58 -27.55
C THR A 426 1.89 12.17 -26.76
N MET A 427 1.88 11.96 -25.45
CA MET A 427 0.89 12.51 -24.53
C MET A 427 1.49 13.59 -23.65
N GLU A 428 0.69 14.57 -23.32
CA GLU A 428 1.04 15.58 -22.31
C GLU A 428 1.21 14.91 -20.94
N ALA A 429 2.28 15.26 -20.23
CA ALA A 429 2.64 14.72 -18.92
C ALA A 429 3.11 15.82 -17.97
N THR A 430 2.39 16.96 -17.97
CA THR A 430 2.58 18.03 -17.00
C THR A 430 2.40 17.52 -15.57
N ILE A 431 2.88 18.26 -14.57
CA ILE A 431 2.92 17.76 -13.19
C ILE A 431 1.52 17.51 -12.60
N ASP A 432 0.50 18.16 -13.13
CA ASP A 432 -0.90 18.03 -12.72
C ASP A 432 -1.58 16.75 -13.22
N ARG A 433 -0.94 15.99 -14.15
CA ARG A 433 -1.57 14.81 -14.75
C ARG A 433 -0.61 13.66 -14.99
N ILE A 434 -1.15 12.47 -14.90
CA ILE A 434 -0.56 11.22 -15.40
C ILE A 434 -1.20 10.92 -16.77
N PRO A 435 -0.44 10.51 -17.80
CA PRO A 435 -1.02 9.96 -19.02
C PRO A 435 -1.99 8.82 -18.70
N LEU A 436 -3.26 9.04 -19.00
CA LEU A 436 -4.38 8.17 -18.66
C LEU A 436 -5.33 8.09 -19.84
N LEU A 437 -5.56 6.90 -20.32
CA LEU A 437 -6.49 6.64 -21.42
C LEU A 437 -7.61 5.72 -20.96
N VAL A 438 -8.74 5.83 -21.61
CA VAL A 438 -9.91 5.00 -21.37
C VAL A 438 -10.22 4.21 -22.63
N ARG A 439 -10.44 2.91 -22.46
CA ARG A 439 -10.82 2.03 -23.55
C ARG A 439 -12.18 2.45 -24.11
N GLN A 440 -12.33 2.53 -25.45
CA GLN A 440 -13.64 2.73 -26.07
C GLN A 440 -14.59 1.60 -25.71
N GLY A 441 -15.84 1.95 -25.41
CA GLY A 441 -16.84 1.05 -24.88
C GLY A 441 -16.90 1.03 -23.35
N ALA A 442 -15.90 1.55 -22.63
CA ALA A 442 -15.89 1.48 -21.18
C ALA A 442 -17.02 2.30 -20.53
N ILE A 443 -17.56 1.74 -19.46
CA ILE A 443 -18.52 2.38 -18.55
C ILE A 443 -17.84 2.52 -17.20
N VAL A 444 -17.73 3.74 -16.69
CA VAL A 444 -17.03 4.06 -15.45
C VAL A 444 -17.97 4.78 -14.50
N PRO A 445 -18.44 4.11 -13.43
CA PRO A 445 -19.17 4.77 -12.36
C PRO A 445 -18.23 5.61 -11.51
N MET A 446 -18.60 6.86 -11.25
CA MET A 446 -17.83 7.81 -10.45
C MET A 446 -18.72 8.42 -9.37
N GLY A 447 -18.27 8.39 -8.13
CA GLY A 447 -18.92 9.04 -7.01
C GLY A 447 -18.61 10.54 -6.91
N PRO A 448 -19.19 11.22 -5.93
CA PRO A 448 -18.84 12.59 -5.59
C PRO A 448 -17.46 12.67 -4.94
N VAL A 449 -16.90 13.88 -4.86
CA VAL A 449 -15.77 14.15 -3.96
C VAL A 449 -16.27 14.12 -2.53
N VAL A 450 -15.65 13.31 -1.69
CA VAL A 450 -16.00 13.11 -0.28
C VAL A 450 -14.73 13.17 0.58
N GLN A 451 -14.90 13.39 1.90
CA GLN A 451 -13.79 13.45 2.85
C GLN A 451 -13.39 12.06 3.40
N TYR A 452 -14.28 11.10 3.31
CA TYR A 452 -14.09 9.70 3.71
C TYR A 452 -15.07 8.81 2.97
N THR A 453 -14.75 7.55 2.81
CA THR A 453 -15.49 6.61 1.94
C THR A 453 -16.97 6.39 2.33
N SER A 454 -17.32 6.59 3.60
CA SER A 454 -18.70 6.45 4.09
C SER A 454 -19.50 7.76 4.11
N GLU A 455 -18.90 8.88 3.67
CA GLU A 455 -19.63 10.15 3.51
C GLU A 455 -20.53 10.07 2.28
N LYS A 456 -21.75 10.58 2.38
CA LYS A 456 -22.70 10.68 1.25
C LYS A 456 -22.97 9.36 0.53
N LYS A 457 -23.19 8.28 1.28
CA LYS A 457 -23.46 6.94 0.71
C LYS A 457 -24.61 6.92 -0.32
N ASP A 458 -25.62 7.75 -0.14
CA ASP A 458 -26.81 7.84 -0.99
C ASP A 458 -26.70 8.89 -2.11
N ALA A 459 -25.51 9.46 -2.33
CA ALA A 459 -25.32 10.44 -3.39
C ALA A 459 -25.38 9.78 -4.77
N ALA A 460 -25.98 10.48 -5.72
CA ALA A 460 -26.02 10.04 -7.12
C ALA A 460 -24.60 9.92 -7.71
N TRP A 461 -24.41 8.88 -8.48
CA TRP A 461 -23.17 8.67 -9.23
C TRP A 461 -23.22 9.31 -10.61
N GLU A 462 -22.08 9.74 -11.12
CA GLU A 462 -21.87 10.07 -12.51
C GLU A 462 -21.48 8.80 -13.26
N ILE A 463 -22.24 8.40 -14.26
CA ILE A 463 -21.90 7.28 -15.11
C ILE A 463 -21.24 7.82 -16.38
N ARG A 464 -19.93 7.65 -16.51
CA ARG A 464 -19.18 8.03 -17.71
C ARG A 464 -19.20 6.90 -18.72
N ILE A 465 -19.74 7.17 -19.90
CA ILE A 465 -19.78 6.25 -21.03
C ILE A 465 -18.78 6.74 -22.09
N TYR A 466 -17.87 5.89 -22.49
CA TYR A 466 -16.85 6.16 -23.52
C TYR A 466 -17.26 5.45 -24.81
N PRO A 467 -18.02 6.10 -25.72
CA PRO A 467 -18.67 5.42 -26.83
C PRO A 467 -17.69 4.86 -27.86
N GLY A 468 -18.06 3.75 -28.53
CA GLY A 468 -17.27 3.16 -29.61
C GLY A 468 -17.31 1.65 -29.66
N ALA A 469 -17.88 0.98 -28.65
CA ALA A 469 -18.17 -0.45 -28.63
C ALA A 469 -19.29 -0.71 -27.61
N ASP A 470 -20.02 -1.79 -27.79
CA ASP A 470 -20.98 -2.29 -26.80
C ASP A 470 -20.23 -2.91 -25.63
N SER A 471 -20.66 -2.58 -24.41
CA SER A 471 -20.00 -3.05 -23.19
C SER A 471 -20.99 -3.05 -22.02
N SER A 472 -20.59 -3.73 -20.96
CA SER A 472 -21.28 -3.71 -19.69
C SER A 472 -20.28 -3.52 -18.54
N PHE A 473 -20.74 -2.98 -17.44
CA PHE A 473 -19.97 -2.90 -16.18
C PHE A 473 -20.91 -3.30 -15.04
N THR A 474 -20.52 -4.32 -14.29
CA THR A 474 -21.27 -4.76 -13.11
C THR A 474 -20.80 -3.96 -11.91
N VAL A 475 -21.71 -3.24 -11.29
CA VAL A 475 -21.50 -2.57 -10.02
C VAL A 475 -21.65 -3.59 -8.89
N TYR A 476 -20.78 -3.52 -7.90
CA TYR A 476 -20.86 -4.31 -6.68
C TYR A 476 -21.03 -3.40 -5.46
N GLU A 477 -22.00 -3.72 -4.63
CA GLU A 477 -22.24 -3.04 -3.35
C GLU A 477 -22.48 -4.05 -2.23
N ASP A 478 -22.05 -3.74 -1.02
CA ASP A 478 -22.31 -4.47 0.22
C ASP A 478 -22.27 -3.52 1.43
N GLU A 479 -22.37 -4.05 2.63
CA GLU A 479 -22.37 -3.24 3.86
C GLU A 479 -21.00 -2.65 4.24
N GLY A 480 -19.93 -3.04 3.57
CA GLY A 480 -18.58 -2.44 3.67
C GLY A 480 -17.66 -3.05 4.72
N ASP A 481 -18.09 -3.19 5.97
CA ASP A 481 -17.21 -3.52 7.09
C ASP A 481 -17.34 -4.95 7.62
N ASN A 482 -18.48 -5.62 7.38
CA ASN A 482 -18.79 -6.95 7.90
C ASN A 482 -18.69 -8.05 6.85
N TYR A 483 -19.01 -9.29 7.23
CA TYR A 483 -19.01 -10.46 6.35
C TYR A 483 -20.41 -10.90 5.90
N ASN A 484 -21.42 -10.04 5.96
CA ASN A 484 -22.78 -10.38 5.55
C ASN A 484 -22.90 -10.68 4.05
N TYR A 485 -21.98 -10.19 3.22
CA TYR A 485 -21.89 -10.55 1.81
C TYR A 485 -21.72 -12.06 1.58
N GLU A 486 -21.06 -12.78 2.48
CA GLU A 486 -20.97 -14.26 2.45
C GLU A 486 -22.33 -14.95 2.60
N LYS A 487 -23.35 -14.22 3.08
CA LYS A 487 -24.74 -14.67 3.25
C LYS A 487 -25.68 -14.05 2.22
N GLY A 488 -25.13 -13.42 1.18
CA GLY A 488 -25.89 -12.81 0.10
C GLY A 488 -26.32 -11.35 0.34
N ALA A 489 -25.82 -10.68 1.38
CA ALA A 489 -26.07 -9.24 1.57
C ALA A 489 -25.14 -8.40 0.69
N CYS A 490 -25.29 -8.56 -0.62
CA CYS A 490 -24.57 -7.81 -1.66
C CYS A 490 -25.43 -7.73 -2.93
N SER A 491 -25.16 -6.75 -3.77
CA SER A 491 -25.84 -6.52 -5.05
C SER A 491 -24.84 -6.17 -6.16
#